data_a3939272ab409c70b020894c5bb80cd2
#
_entry.id   a3939272ab409c70b020894c5bb80cd2
#
_cell.length_a   1.000
_cell.length_b   1.000
_cell.length_c   1.000
_cell.angle_alpha   90.00
_cell.angle_beta   90.00
_cell.angle_gamma   90.00
#
_symmetry.space_group_name_H-M   'P 1'
#
loop_
_entity.id
_entity.type
_entity.pdbx_description
1 polymer ?
#
loop_
_entity_poly.entity_id
_entity_poly.type
_entity_poly.pdbx_seq_one_letter_code
_entity_poly.pdbx_strand_id
1 'polypeptide(L)'
;MKRTCKYLAFGAAAVLIAMMMAATVVERLQGTPVAFQWFYHSPLFIVLWAVATIAGVIYLVMEGTPKRLWTMGLHVGLVVILTGALVTHLFGTSGSIHLREGETTADYELDDETPAKLPFGIRLEAFAIDYYEGTRRPLDYRSDITFLPKGNAVRISMNNIAKYRGYRFYQADYDEDGLGSILAVSHDPWGVGITYAGYLLLLLSMIGFFFEKDTAFRKALRRVATMTAAVALFALAPAPASAQSMPEGMGMPRKEASTPDFMLTSKAKVQANELYMAIARPKVQFMLCLTLGIVLFVLGAVLISKKRKFPAWVLHGSAVIALLMWLYLTLVIGLRWYISGTGPYVGRYNVMMLMAWFSTLAILLLYRRFPLIEPLGFLLAGFTMLLASRESVSPQIMPLMPVLRSPLLSIHVVSMMMSYTLFGLVAFNGIMGLAVPSREAKESLRDVSLVVLYPAVFLLTFGTFLGAVWANISWGSYWAWDPKETWALITMLVYAFTLHGGALKPFRNPNFFHGYTIFAFVCVLVTYFGVNLLLGGMHSYM
;
A
#
# COMPACT_ATOMS: atom_id res chain seq x y z
N MET A 1 11.59 -14.74 -33.23
CA MET A 1 12.21 -13.94 -32.15
C MET A 1 11.17 -13.14 -31.37
N LYS A 2 10.40 -12.17 -31.91
CA LYS A 2 9.39 -11.35 -31.18
C LYS A 2 8.37 -12.18 -30.38
N ARG A 3 7.77 -13.23 -31.00
CA ARG A 3 6.83 -14.12 -30.28
C ARG A 3 7.50 -14.86 -29.14
N THR A 4 8.69 -15.38 -29.34
CA THR A 4 9.47 -16.12 -28.35
C THR A 4 9.79 -15.22 -27.15
N CYS A 5 10.36 -14.02 -27.37
CA CYS A 5 10.66 -13.07 -26.28
C CYS A 5 9.40 -12.70 -25.49
N LYS A 6 8.26 -12.47 -26.17
CA LYS A 6 6.98 -12.22 -25.49
C LYS A 6 6.59 -13.36 -24.56
N TYR A 7 6.59 -14.60 -25.05
CA TYR A 7 6.18 -15.75 -24.22
C TYR A 7 7.19 -16.05 -23.11
N LEU A 8 8.48 -15.82 -23.35
CA LEU A 8 9.50 -15.94 -22.31
C LEU A 8 9.28 -14.89 -21.19
N ALA A 9 9.06 -13.61 -21.54
CA ALA A 9 8.87 -12.56 -20.56
C ALA A 9 7.62 -12.81 -19.68
N PHE A 10 6.46 -13.04 -20.31
CA PHE A 10 5.23 -13.29 -19.56
C PHE A 10 5.21 -14.65 -18.86
N GLY A 11 5.83 -15.67 -19.46
CA GLY A 11 5.96 -17.00 -18.85
C GLY A 11 6.86 -16.96 -17.61
N ALA A 12 8.04 -16.33 -17.70
CA ALA A 12 8.92 -16.15 -16.55
C ALA A 12 8.24 -15.33 -15.43
N ALA A 13 7.50 -14.27 -15.77
CA ALA A 13 6.73 -13.50 -14.79
C ALA A 13 5.64 -14.37 -14.12
N ALA A 14 4.95 -15.23 -14.85
CA ALA A 14 3.95 -16.13 -14.27
C ALA A 14 4.60 -17.16 -13.33
N VAL A 15 5.76 -17.72 -13.68
CA VAL A 15 6.51 -18.63 -12.80
C VAL A 15 7.02 -17.90 -11.56
N LEU A 16 7.53 -16.67 -11.69
CA LEU A 16 7.93 -15.83 -10.55
C LEU A 16 6.77 -15.60 -9.58
N ILE A 17 5.58 -15.28 -10.10
CA ILE A 17 4.37 -15.13 -9.27
C ILE A 17 4.09 -16.42 -8.49
N ALA A 18 4.12 -17.58 -9.16
CA ALA A 18 3.89 -18.88 -8.51
C ALA A 18 4.96 -19.20 -7.45
N MET A 19 6.24 -18.90 -7.73
CA MET A 19 7.33 -19.06 -6.78
C MET A 19 7.16 -18.16 -5.56
N MET A 20 6.81 -16.88 -5.74
CA MET A 20 6.57 -15.95 -4.64
C MET A 20 5.37 -16.38 -3.77
N MET A 21 4.28 -16.88 -4.39
CA MET A 21 3.15 -17.44 -3.65
C MET A 21 3.59 -18.66 -2.79
N ALA A 22 4.36 -19.58 -3.40
CA ALA A 22 4.89 -20.74 -2.68
C ALA A 22 5.85 -20.32 -1.55
N ALA A 23 6.71 -19.34 -1.80
CA ALA A 23 7.65 -18.84 -0.79
C ALA A 23 6.94 -18.35 0.47
N THR A 24 5.86 -17.57 0.33
CA THR A 24 5.11 -17.07 1.51
C THR A 24 4.42 -18.18 2.29
N VAL A 25 4.01 -19.28 1.64
CA VAL A 25 3.46 -20.47 2.31
C VAL A 25 4.57 -21.23 3.04
N VAL A 26 5.72 -21.44 2.39
CA VAL A 26 6.88 -22.11 3.03
C VAL A 26 7.40 -21.28 4.20
N GLU A 27 7.46 -19.97 4.06
CA GLU A 27 7.85 -19.07 5.16
C GLU A 27 6.94 -19.24 6.39
N ARG A 28 5.63 -19.35 6.17
CA ARG A 28 4.67 -19.60 7.25
C ARG A 28 4.86 -20.96 7.92
N LEU A 29 5.21 -22.00 7.16
CA LEU A 29 5.29 -23.38 7.65
C LEU A 29 6.66 -23.75 8.22
N GLN A 30 7.74 -23.19 7.66
CA GLN A 30 9.13 -23.60 7.94
C GLN A 30 10.04 -22.43 8.37
N GLY A 31 9.52 -21.20 8.36
CA GLY A 31 10.25 -20.01 8.76
C GLY A 31 10.94 -19.28 7.61
N THR A 32 11.29 -18.02 7.89
CA THR A 32 11.90 -17.09 6.94
C THR A 32 13.23 -17.61 6.35
N PRO A 33 14.18 -18.20 7.12
CA PRO A 33 15.46 -18.69 6.55
C PRO A 33 15.27 -19.72 5.44
N VAL A 34 14.31 -20.64 5.58
CA VAL A 34 14.03 -21.69 4.57
C VAL A 34 13.44 -21.06 3.30
N ALA A 35 12.51 -20.11 3.44
CA ALA A 35 11.94 -19.40 2.29
C ALA A 35 13.00 -18.63 1.51
N PHE A 36 13.93 -17.97 2.20
CA PHE A 36 15.05 -17.27 1.58
C PHE A 36 15.96 -18.23 0.82
N GLN A 37 16.38 -19.31 1.45
CA GLN A 37 17.29 -20.29 0.84
C GLN A 37 16.67 -20.96 -0.39
N TRP A 38 15.41 -21.38 -0.32
CA TRP A 38 14.78 -22.18 -1.38
C TRP A 38 14.21 -21.34 -2.52
N PHE A 39 13.82 -20.08 -2.25
CA PHE A 39 13.15 -19.22 -3.22
C PHE A 39 13.95 -17.95 -3.51
N TYR A 40 14.00 -16.99 -2.59
CA TYR A 40 14.47 -15.63 -2.88
C TYR A 40 15.97 -15.56 -3.22
N HIS A 41 16.81 -16.38 -2.60
CA HIS A 41 18.25 -16.48 -2.90
C HIS A 41 18.56 -17.61 -3.89
N SER A 42 17.55 -18.35 -4.39
CA SER A 42 17.82 -19.45 -5.31
C SER A 42 18.31 -18.93 -6.68
N PRO A 43 19.27 -19.60 -7.32
CA PRO A 43 19.71 -19.25 -8.67
C PRO A 43 18.56 -19.22 -9.69
N LEU A 44 17.58 -20.10 -9.51
CA LEU A 44 16.40 -20.16 -10.38
C LEU A 44 15.59 -18.86 -10.32
N PHE A 45 15.37 -18.30 -9.13
CA PHE A 45 14.62 -17.06 -8.96
C PHE A 45 15.34 -15.87 -9.62
N ILE A 46 16.66 -15.79 -9.44
CA ILE A 46 17.50 -14.74 -10.05
C ILE A 46 17.48 -14.86 -11.58
N VAL A 47 17.65 -16.08 -12.10
CA VAL A 47 17.62 -16.35 -13.56
C VAL A 47 16.26 -16.00 -14.15
N LEU A 48 15.15 -16.31 -13.47
CA LEU A 48 13.81 -15.98 -13.94
C LEU A 48 13.60 -14.45 -14.01
N TRP A 49 14.07 -13.69 -13.03
CA TRP A 49 14.04 -12.22 -13.11
C TRP A 49 14.88 -11.69 -14.27
N ALA A 50 16.07 -12.24 -14.48
CA ALA A 50 16.93 -11.87 -15.62
C ALA A 50 16.24 -12.19 -16.97
N VAL A 51 15.67 -13.39 -17.11
CA VAL A 51 14.94 -13.81 -18.32
C VAL A 51 13.73 -12.92 -18.57
N ALA A 52 12.91 -12.65 -17.53
CA ALA A 52 11.74 -11.78 -17.66
C ALA A 52 12.14 -10.37 -18.12
N THR A 53 13.21 -9.82 -17.53
CA THR A 53 13.70 -8.47 -17.84
C THR A 53 14.28 -8.39 -19.24
N ILE A 54 15.24 -9.26 -19.58
CA ILE A 54 15.94 -9.24 -20.88
C ILE A 54 14.95 -9.52 -22.02
N ALA A 55 14.14 -10.58 -21.88
CA ALA A 55 13.14 -10.91 -22.90
C ALA A 55 12.07 -9.81 -23.03
N GLY A 56 11.69 -9.17 -21.91
CA GLY A 56 10.78 -8.04 -21.88
C GLY A 56 11.34 -6.83 -22.61
N VAL A 57 12.58 -6.44 -22.36
CA VAL A 57 13.26 -5.32 -23.04
C VAL A 57 13.36 -5.59 -24.55
N ILE A 58 13.81 -6.78 -24.95
CA ILE A 58 13.90 -7.16 -26.38
C ILE A 58 12.51 -7.07 -27.02
N TYR A 59 11.47 -7.60 -26.35
CA TYR A 59 10.10 -7.53 -26.86
C TYR A 59 9.62 -6.08 -27.03
N LEU A 60 9.88 -5.19 -26.07
CA LEU A 60 9.50 -3.78 -26.13
C LEU A 60 10.16 -3.04 -27.30
N VAL A 61 11.44 -3.27 -27.51
CA VAL A 61 12.19 -2.68 -28.65
C VAL A 61 11.58 -3.16 -29.98
N MET A 62 11.33 -4.46 -30.10
CA MET A 62 10.75 -5.06 -31.32
C MET A 62 9.27 -4.68 -31.57
N GLU A 63 8.53 -4.26 -30.52
CA GLU A 63 7.14 -3.79 -30.65
C GLU A 63 7.06 -2.32 -31.08
N GLY A 64 8.18 -1.59 -31.08
CA GLY A 64 8.22 -0.16 -31.39
C GLY A 64 7.73 0.73 -30.22
N THR A 65 7.70 0.21 -29.00
CA THR A 65 7.36 0.93 -27.78
C THR A 65 8.28 2.15 -27.51
N PRO A 66 9.58 2.19 -27.93
CA PRO A 66 10.44 3.36 -27.78
C PRO A 66 9.88 4.66 -28.36
N LYS A 67 8.92 4.58 -29.29
CA LYS A 67 8.20 5.75 -29.83
C LYS A 67 7.22 6.40 -28.86
N ARG A 68 6.96 5.75 -27.70
CA ARG A 68 6.06 6.22 -26.64
C ARG A 68 6.86 6.51 -25.40
N LEU A 69 7.20 7.78 -25.21
CA LEU A 69 8.13 8.23 -24.18
C LEU A 69 7.76 7.74 -22.76
N TRP A 70 6.55 8.01 -22.36
CA TRP A 70 6.12 7.69 -20.99
C TRP A 70 5.88 6.19 -20.78
N THR A 71 5.29 5.52 -21.77
CA THR A 71 5.17 4.05 -21.73
C THR A 71 6.54 3.39 -21.65
N MET A 72 7.53 3.88 -22.42
CA MET A 72 8.90 3.37 -22.34
C MET A 72 9.54 3.69 -21.00
N GLY A 73 9.34 4.90 -20.48
CA GLY A 73 9.84 5.32 -19.18
C GLY A 73 9.35 4.43 -18.02
N LEU A 74 8.10 3.95 -18.06
CA LEU A 74 7.60 2.98 -17.07
C LEU A 74 8.45 1.69 -17.06
N HIS A 75 8.76 1.14 -18.22
CA HIS A 75 9.53 -0.10 -18.32
C HIS A 75 11.01 0.12 -17.99
N VAL A 76 11.60 1.22 -18.45
CA VAL A 76 12.98 1.59 -18.10
C VAL A 76 13.11 1.82 -16.59
N GLY A 77 12.14 2.50 -15.97
CA GLY A 77 12.11 2.68 -14.52
C GLY A 77 12.15 1.34 -13.77
N LEU A 78 11.37 0.36 -14.20
CA LEU A 78 11.40 -0.98 -13.61
C LEU A 78 12.77 -1.68 -13.83
N VAL A 79 13.37 -1.54 -15.00
CA VAL A 79 14.71 -2.10 -15.28
C VAL A 79 15.76 -1.45 -14.37
N VAL A 80 15.70 -0.13 -14.17
CA VAL A 80 16.61 0.60 -13.28
C VAL A 80 16.44 0.15 -11.83
N ILE A 81 15.19 -0.06 -11.37
CA ILE A 81 14.90 -0.60 -10.03
C ILE A 81 15.53 -1.99 -9.86
N LEU A 82 15.31 -2.90 -10.82
CA LEU A 82 15.88 -4.24 -10.78
C LEU A 82 17.42 -4.23 -10.84
N THR A 83 17.99 -3.30 -11.61
CA THR A 83 19.46 -3.10 -11.63
C THR A 83 19.97 -2.62 -10.27
N GLY A 84 19.28 -1.67 -9.64
CA GLY A 84 19.61 -1.20 -8.29
C GLY A 84 19.53 -2.33 -7.26
N ALA A 85 18.46 -3.14 -7.31
CA ALA A 85 18.31 -4.30 -6.43
C ALA A 85 19.43 -5.34 -6.63
N LEU A 86 19.85 -5.60 -7.88
CA LEU A 86 20.98 -6.47 -8.17
C LEU A 86 22.31 -5.89 -7.61
N VAL A 87 22.52 -4.58 -7.74
CA VAL A 87 23.71 -3.90 -7.21
C VAL A 87 23.72 -3.97 -5.67
N THR A 88 22.59 -3.74 -5.01
CA THR A 88 22.46 -3.94 -3.56
C THR A 88 22.77 -5.38 -3.16
N HIS A 89 22.23 -6.37 -3.88
CA HIS A 89 22.48 -7.78 -3.60
C HIS A 89 23.97 -8.18 -3.73
N LEU A 90 24.71 -7.56 -4.65
CA LEU A 90 26.12 -7.87 -4.90
C LEU A 90 27.09 -7.08 -4.01
N PHE A 91 26.76 -5.86 -3.61
CA PHE A 91 27.67 -4.91 -2.98
C PHE A 91 27.16 -4.32 -1.66
N GLY A 92 25.88 -4.54 -1.33
CA GLY A 92 25.31 -4.11 -0.06
C GLY A 92 25.76 -5.03 1.07
N THR A 93 25.97 -4.44 2.25
CA THR A 93 26.20 -5.18 3.50
C THR A 93 25.26 -4.63 4.56
N SER A 94 24.72 -5.54 5.39
CA SER A 94 23.87 -5.22 6.53
C SER A 94 24.30 -6.05 7.73
N GLY A 95 23.95 -5.56 8.92
CA GLY A 95 24.32 -6.19 10.18
C GLY A 95 23.84 -5.39 11.37
N SER A 96 24.33 -5.72 12.55
CA SER A 96 23.98 -5.06 13.80
C SER A 96 25.21 -4.72 14.63
N ILE A 97 25.11 -3.62 15.40
CA ILE A 97 26.10 -3.22 16.37
C ILE A 97 25.43 -3.05 17.73
N HIS A 98 25.97 -3.75 18.73
CA HIS A 98 25.53 -3.62 20.11
C HIS A 98 26.44 -2.61 20.82
N LEU A 99 25.85 -1.65 21.51
CA LEU A 99 26.53 -0.55 22.20
C LEU A 99 26.00 -0.43 23.63
N ARG A 100 26.91 -0.33 24.60
CA ARG A 100 26.58 0.04 25.98
C ARG A 100 26.93 1.50 26.23
N GLU A 101 26.22 2.16 27.13
CA GLU A 101 26.50 3.56 27.48
C GLU A 101 27.95 3.76 27.94
N GLY A 102 28.62 4.76 27.36
CA GLY A 102 30.03 5.05 27.60
C GLY A 102 31.02 4.16 26.84
N GLU A 103 30.54 3.08 26.21
CA GLU A 103 31.40 2.18 25.43
C GLU A 103 31.67 2.73 24.03
N THR A 104 32.89 2.45 23.55
CA THR A 104 33.30 2.74 22.18
C THR A 104 33.69 1.46 21.48
N THR A 105 33.03 1.16 20.37
CA THR A 105 33.40 0.00 19.54
C THR A 105 33.43 0.37 18.05
N ALA A 106 34.14 -0.44 17.27
CA ALA A 106 34.08 -0.45 15.81
C ALA A 106 33.66 -1.83 15.28
N ASP A 107 33.51 -2.78 16.19
CA ASP A 107 33.16 -4.15 15.84
C ASP A 107 31.62 -4.24 15.70
N TYR A 108 31.16 -4.88 14.63
CA TYR A 108 29.75 -5.16 14.39
C TYR A 108 29.59 -6.55 13.74
N GLU A 109 28.42 -7.11 13.79
CA GLU A 109 28.12 -8.43 13.27
C GLU A 109 27.25 -8.29 12.00
N LEU A 110 27.66 -8.96 10.92
CA LEU A 110 26.86 -9.03 9.70
C LEU A 110 25.64 -9.95 9.89
N ASP A 111 24.66 -9.84 9.02
CA ASP A 111 23.43 -10.66 9.08
C ASP A 111 23.69 -12.17 8.91
N ASP A 112 24.86 -12.57 8.42
CA ASP A 112 25.35 -13.95 8.33
C ASP A 112 26.16 -14.40 9.55
N GLU A 113 26.11 -13.64 10.66
CA GLU A 113 26.84 -13.88 11.91
C GLU A 113 28.37 -13.73 11.77
N THR A 114 28.88 -13.19 10.66
CA THR A 114 30.32 -12.94 10.51
C THR A 114 30.72 -11.62 11.15
N PRO A 115 31.83 -11.62 11.95
CA PRO A 115 32.34 -10.39 12.57
C PRO A 115 32.93 -9.46 11.51
N ALA A 116 32.61 -8.18 11.62
CA ALA A 116 33.11 -7.12 10.74
C ALA A 116 33.53 -5.89 11.52
N LYS A 117 34.28 -4.99 10.88
CA LYS A 117 34.75 -3.74 11.51
C LYS A 117 34.38 -2.53 10.70
N LEU A 118 33.88 -1.51 11.40
CA LEU A 118 33.68 -0.18 10.85
C LEU A 118 35.05 0.53 10.69
N PRO A 119 35.25 1.36 9.66
CA PRO A 119 36.45 2.16 9.48
C PRO A 119 36.51 3.39 10.42
N PHE A 120 35.75 3.40 11.50
CA PHE A 120 35.62 4.43 12.53
C PHE A 120 35.02 3.84 13.80
N GLY A 121 35.21 4.51 14.94
CA GLY A 121 34.58 4.11 16.20
C GLY A 121 33.22 4.76 16.39
N ILE A 122 32.32 4.08 17.09
CA ILE A 122 31.03 4.61 17.56
C ILE A 122 31.02 4.50 19.08
N ARG A 123 30.55 5.58 19.73
CA ARG A 123 30.32 5.61 21.18
C ARG A 123 28.86 5.92 21.43
N LEU A 124 28.21 5.14 22.31
CA LEU A 124 26.91 5.44 22.85
C LEU A 124 27.07 6.38 24.05
N GLU A 125 26.55 7.58 23.96
CA GLU A 125 26.58 8.54 25.07
C GLU A 125 25.43 8.31 26.03
N ALA A 126 24.20 8.06 25.50
CA ALA A 126 23.03 7.76 26.29
C ALA A 126 21.97 7.02 25.46
N PHE A 127 21.23 6.15 26.10
CA PHE A 127 19.99 5.57 25.57
C PHE A 127 18.80 6.03 26.42
N ALA A 128 17.66 6.31 25.80
CA ALA A 128 16.46 6.69 26.49
C ALA A 128 15.18 6.24 25.76
N ILE A 129 14.18 5.86 26.53
CA ILE A 129 12.85 5.56 26.03
C ILE A 129 11.93 6.70 26.42
N ASP A 130 11.36 7.40 25.44
CA ASP A 130 10.29 8.35 25.68
C ASP A 130 8.97 7.60 25.79
N TYR A 131 8.15 7.98 26.73
CA TYR A 131 6.83 7.38 26.93
C TYR A 131 5.72 8.38 26.63
N TYR A 132 4.56 7.87 26.20
CA TYR A 132 3.35 8.67 26.22
C TYR A 132 3.08 9.11 27.65
N GLU A 133 2.75 10.39 27.80
CA GLU A 133 2.55 11.03 29.11
C GLU A 133 1.56 10.23 29.99
N GLY A 134 1.93 9.98 31.25
CA GLY A 134 1.13 9.18 32.19
C GLY A 134 1.05 7.68 31.87
N THR A 135 1.87 7.15 30.96
CA THR A 135 1.83 5.73 30.56
C THR A 135 3.21 5.09 30.53
N ARG A 136 3.24 3.76 30.44
CA ARG A 136 4.46 2.98 30.12
C ARG A 136 4.51 2.57 28.63
N ARG A 137 3.73 3.21 27.75
CA ARG A 137 3.78 2.90 26.32
C ARG A 137 4.85 3.74 25.64
N PRO A 138 5.80 3.13 24.92
CA PRO A 138 6.85 3.86 24.25
C PRO A 138 6.29 4.83 23.20
N LEU A 139 6.80 6.06 23.23
CA LEU A 139 6.56 7.12 22.26
C LEU A 139 7.68 7.18 21.23
N ASP A 140 8.93 6.98 21.70
CA ASP A 140 10.13 6.91 20.86
C ASP A 140 11.26 6.18 21.61
N TYR A 141 12.23 5.66 20.86
CA TYR A 141 13.48 5.08 21.36
C TYR A 141 14.63 5.93 20.83
N ARG A 142 15.51 6.40 21.71
CA ARG A 142 16.57 7.36 21.38
C ARG A 142 17.93 6.84 21.78
N SER A 143 18.87 6.84 20.84
CA SER A 143 20.30 6.60 21.08
C SER A 143 21.07 7.84 20.68
N ASP A 144 21.69 8.49 21.66
CA ASP A 144 22.63 9.59 21.43
C ASP A 144 24.02 8.99 21.23
N ILE A 145 24.59 9.11 20.04
CA ILE A 145 25.86 8.51 19.65
C ILE A 145 26.85 9.56 19.17
N THR A 146 28.16 9.22 19.28
CA THR A 146 29.25 10.03 18.74
C THR A 146 30.12 9.16 17.82
N PHE A 147 30.44 9.66 16.62
CA PHE A 147 31.39 9.02 15.70
C PHE A 147 32.80 9.50 15.95
N LEU A 148 33.76 8.60 16.01
CA LEU A 148 35.16 8.91 16.29
C LEU A 148 36.07 8.74 15.05
N PRO A 149 37.16 9.51 14.90
CA PRO A 149 37.72 10.48 15.89
C PRO A 149 37.14 11.91 15.78
N LYS A 150 36.36 12.26 14.76
CA LYS A 150 35.94 13.65 14.50
C LYS A 150 34.43 13.72 14.17
N GLY A 151 33.61 12.95 14.85
CA GLY A 151 32.16 12.98 14.64
C GLY A 151 31.47 13.97 15.58
N ASN A 152 30.40 14.58 15.12
CA ASN A 152 29.47 15.27 15.98
C ASN A 152 28.55 14.25 16.70
N ALA A 153 28.06 14.63 17.87
CA ALA A 153 26.99 13.87 18.51
C ALA A 153 25.75 13.87 17.60
N VAL A 154 25.18 12.70 17.38
CA VAL A 154 23.99 12.50 16.54
C VAL A 154 22.98 11.69 17.32
N ARG A 155 21.72 12.10 17.24
CA ARG A 155 20.59 11.35 17.82
C ARG A 155 19.98 10.44 16.78
N ILE A 156 19.93 9.14 17.08
CA ILE A 156 19.15 8.15 16.35
C ILE A 156 17.85 7.92 17.10
N SER A 157 16.75 7.88 16.37
CA SER A 157 15.46 7.46 16.92
C SER A 157 14.60 6.79 15.83
N MET A 158 13.41 6.31 16.18
CA MET A 158 12.50 5.72 15.19
C MET A 158 12.22 6.72 14.06
N ASN A 159 12.43 6.29 12.81
CA ASN A 159 12.35 7.11 11.59
C ASN A 159 13.37 8.27 11.48
N ASN A 160 14.37 8.35 12.36
CA ASN A 160 15.44 9.33 12.31
C ASN A 160 16.80 8.62 12.41
N ILE A 161 17.47 8.46 11.27
CA ILE A 161 18.69 7.65 11.11
C ILE A 161 19.95 8.52 11.14
N ALA A 162 21.06 7.94 11.61
CA ALA A 162 22.38 8.55 11.43
C ALA A 162 23.03 8.06 10.13
N LYS A 163 23.78 8.96 9.49
CA LYS A 163 24.57 8.66 8.29
C LYS A 163 26.00 9.14 8.49
N TYR A 164 26.96 8.24 8.35
CA TYR A 164 28.37 8.59 8.48
C TYR A 164 29.24 7.74 7.54
N ARG A 165 30.05 8.38 6.70
CA ARG A 165 30.99 7.73 5.74
C ARG A 165 30.34 6.63 4.85
N GLY A 166 29.10 6.83 4.43
CA GLY A 166 28.37 5.85 3.60
C GLY A 166 27.59 4.79 4.38
N TYR A 167 27.87 4.65 5.68
CA TYR A 167 27.09 3.80 6.59
C TYR A 167 25.85 4.52 7.09
N ARG A 168 24.82 3.73 7.36
CA ARG A 168 23.54 4.18 7.93
C ARG A 168 23.26 3.37 9.17
N PHE A 169 22.79 4.02 10.23
CA PHE A 169 22.50 3.44 11.53
C PHE A 169 21.06 3.69 11.92
N TYR A 170 20.39 2.64 12.35
CA TYR A 170 18.96 2.61 12.66
C TYR A 170 18.76 2.06 14.07
N GLN A 171 17.76 2.58 14.80
CA GLN A 171 17.36 1.98 16.07
C GLN A 171 16.68 0.64 15.81
N ALA A 172 17.26 -0.46 16.27
CA ALA A 172 16.73 -1.81 16.09
C ALA A 172 16.16 -2.37 17.38
N ASP A 173 16.94 -2.41 18.45
CA ASP A 173 16.56 -2.98 19.74
C ASP A 173 17.31 -2.29 20.86
N TYR A 174 17.13 -2.73 22.12
CA TYR A 174 17.79 -2.19 23.29
C TYR A 174 17.90 -3.25 24.38
N ASP A 175 18.82 -3.04 25.34
CA ASP A 175 19.01 -3.93 26.46
C ASP A 175 17.89 -3.78 27.49
N GLU A 176 17.45 -4.86 28.12
CA GLU A 176 16.37 -4.85 29.13
C GLU A 176 16.63 -3.92 30.31
N ASP A 177 17.90 -3.67 30.63
CA ASP A 177 18.32 -2.74 31.71
C ASP A 177 18.25 -1.27 31.29
N GLY A 178 17.98 -0.98 30.00
CA GLY A 178 17.90 0.37 29.44
C GLY A 178 19.25 1.10 29.32
N LEU A 179 20.39 0.40 29.47
CA LEU A 179 21.73 0.96 29.42
C LEU A 179 22.50 0.61 28.13
N GLY A 180 21.84 -0.02 27.18
CA GLY A 180 22.42 -0.40 25.91
C GLY A 180 21.44 -0.29 24.76
N SER A 181 22.00 -0.16 23.57
CA SER A 181 21.24 -0.03 22.32
C SER A 181 21.82 -0.94 21.25
N ILE A 182 20.94 -1.59 20.50
CA ILE A 182 21.29 -2.36 19.32
C ILE A 182 20.89 -1.53 18.11
N LEU A 183 21.88 -1.18 17.29
CA LEU A 183 21.66 -0.43 16.06
C LEU A 183 21.84 -1.35 14.86
N ALA A 184 20.87 -1.37 13.95
CA ALA A 184 21.06 -1.95 12.64
C ALA A 184 22.01 -1.07 11.81
N VAL A 185 22.95 -1.70 11.11
CA VAL A 185 23.96 -1.05 10.27
C VAL A 185 23.72 -1.46 8.83
N SER A 186 23.67 -0.52 7.92
CA SER A 186 23.57 -0.78 6.49
C SER A 186 24.59 0.04 5.72
N HIS A 187 25.31 -0.61 4.80
CA HIS A 187 26.23 0.03 3.88
C HIS A 187 25.92 -0.41 2.46
N ASP A 188 25.27 0.46 1.72
CA ASP A 188 24.95 0.28 0.28
C ASP A 188 25.29 1.59 -0.44
N PRO A 189 26.50 1.71 -0.97
CA PRO A 189 26.98 2.94 -1.58
C PRO A 189 26.31 3.26 -2.93
N TRP A 190 25.78 2.27 -3.64
CA TRP A 190 25.34 2.42 -5.03
C TRP A 190 23.88 1.99 -5.24
N GLY A 191 23.47 0.84 -4.70
CA GLY A 191 22.21 0.19 -5.05
C GLY A 191 20.99 1.01 -4.68
N VAL A 192 20.95 1.57 -3.46
CA VAL A 192 19.84 2.43 -3.00
C VAL A 192 19.70 3.67 -3.90
N GLY A 193 20.80 4.30 -4.30
CA GLY A 193 20.77 5.47 -5.19
C GLY A 193 20.19 5.15 -6.56
N ILE A 194 20.62 4.02 -7.16
CA ILE A 194 20.09 3.54 -8.45
C ILE A 194 18.60 3.20 -8.32
N THR A 195 18.21 2.48 -7.29
CA THR A 195 16.81 2.10 -7.03
C THR A 195 15.91 3.33 -6.91
N TYR A 196 16.34 4.35 -6.16
CA TYR A 196 15.58 5.59 -5.99
C TYR A 196 15.48 6.42 -7.28
N ALA A 197 16.53 6.42 -8.11
CA ALA A 197 16.46 7.00 -9.45
C ALA A 197 15.40 6.28 -10.31
N GLY A 198 15.34 4.95 -10.20
CA GLY A 198 14.29 4.13 -10.83
C GLY A 198 12.88 4.46 -10.33
N TYR A 199 12.67 4.64 -9.01
CA TYR A 199 11.39 5.07 -8.44
C TYR A 199 10.95 6.43 -8.97
N LEU A 200 11.87 7.40 -9.01
CA LEU A 200 11.57 8.74 -9.54
C LEU A 200 11.20 8.68 -11.02
N LEU A 201 11.98 7.96 -11.83
CA LEU A 201 11.69 7.79 -13.26
C LEU A 201 10.33 7.14 -13.47
N LEU A 202 10.01 6.10 -12.69
CA LEU A 202 8.74 5.39 -12.77
C LEU A 202 7.57 6.31 -12.39
N LEU A 203 7.69 7.08 -11.30
CA LEU A 203 6.66 8.03 -10.86
C LEU A 203 6.39 9.10 -11.93
N LEU A 204 7.44 9.73 -12.46
CA LEU A 204 7.30 10.72 -13.53
C LEU A 204 6.65 10.11 -14.78
N SER A 205 7.04 8.88 -15.11
CA SER A 205 6.47 8.15 -16.25
C SER A 205 5.00 7.76 -16.04
N MET A 206 4.60 7.41 -14.82
CA MET A 206 3.19 7.16 -14.47
C MET A 206 2.34 8.41 -14.69
N ILE A 207 2.81 9.58 -14.23
CA ILE A 207 2.12 10.84 -14.44
C ILE A 207 2.03 11.16 -15.92
N GLY A 208 3.16 11.09 -16.64
CA GLY A 208 3.25 11.38 -18.08
C GLY A 208 2.42 10.44 -18.95
N PHE A 209 2.27 9.17 -18.54
CA PHE A 209 1.46 8.17 -19.25
C PHE A 209 0.00 8.61 -19.46
N PHE A 210 -0.61 9.30 -18.50
CA PHE A 210 -1.96 9.81 -18.65
C PHE A 210 -2.11 10.89 -19.73
N PHE A 211 -1.01 11.56 -20.09
CA PHE A 211 -0.97 12.57 -21.15
C PHE A 211 -0.51 11.99 -22.50
N GLU A 212 0.04 10.77 -22.52
CA GLU A 212 0.53 10.13 -23.74
C GLU A 212 -0.62 9.76 -24.68
N LYS A 213 -0.46 10.12 -25.97
CA LYS A 213 -1.46 9.84 -27.02
C LYS A 213 -1.47 8.34 -27.35
N ASP A 214 -2.62 7.85 -27.84
CA ASP A 214 -2.82 6.49 -28.38
C ASP A 214 -2.54 5.31 -27.41
N THR A 215 -2.47 5.57 -26.11
CA THR A 215 -2.43 4.50 -25.11
C THR A 215 -3.76 3.75 -25.03
N ALA A 216 -3.72 2.51 -24.51
CA ALA A 216 -4.94 1.73 -24.26
C ALA A 216 -5.87 2.45 -23.28
N PHE A 217 -5.30 3.13 -22.26
CA PHE A 217 -6.04 4.00 -21.36
C PHE A 217 -6.79 5.12 -22.12
N ARG A 218 -6.10 5.89 -22.97
CA ARG A 218 -6.73 6.98 -23.74
C ARG A 218 -7.79 6.47 -24.71
N LYS A 219 -7.56 5.30 -25.32
CA LYS A 219 -8.55 4.67 -26.19
C LYS A 219 -9.80 4.22 -25.42
N ALA A 220 -9.63 3.58 -24.27
CA ALA A 220 -10.72 3.22 -23.39
C ALA A 220 -11.45 4.47 -22.88
N LEU A 221 -10.70 5.49 -22.41
CA LEU A 221 -11.26 6.75 -21.94
C LEU A 221 -12.08 7.47 -23.01
N ARG A 222 -11.62 7.51 -24.27
CA ARG A 222 -12.38 8.08 -25.39
C ARG A 222 -13.68 7.31 -25.66
N ARG A 223 -13.64 5.97 -25.71
CA ARG A 223 -14.84 5.13 -25.89
C ARG A 223 -15.85 5.32 -24.75
N VAL A 224 -15.34 5.39 -23.52
CA VAL A 224 -16.17 5.68 -22.36
C VAL A 224 -16.66 7.14 -22.38
N ALA A 225 -15.85 8.11 -22.81
CA ALA A 225 -16.21 9.53 -22.90
C ALA A 225 -17.20 9.85 -24.02
N THR A 226 -17.21 9.10 -25.12
CA THR A 226 -18.29 9.17 -26.12
C THR A 226 -19.61 8.61 -25.57
N MET A 227 -19.55 7.72 -24.58
CA MET A 227 -20.72 7.29 -23.80
C MET A 227 -21.08 8.30 -22.69
N THR A 228 -20.10 9.08 -22.19
CA THR A 228 -20.25 10.08 -21.13
C THR A 228 -19.05 11.05 -21.14
N ALA A 229 -19.23 12.32 -21.48
CA ALA A 229 -18.12 13.28 -21.54
C ALA A 229 -17.47 13.57 -20.18
N ALA A 230 -16.15 13.47 -20.13
CA ALA A 230 -15.14 13.94 -19.19
C ALA A 230 -14.87 13.19 -17.87
N VAL A 231 -13.60 12.78 -17.75
CA VAL A 231 -12.92 12.55 -16.46
C VAL A 231 -11.66 13.44 -16.46
N ALA A 232 -11.68 14.46 -15.67
CA ALA A 232 -10.49 15.19 -15.25
C ALA A 232 -10.68 15.57 -13.78
N LEU A 233 -9.67 15.29 -12.96
CA LEU A 233 -9.44 15.66 -11.56
C LEU A 233 -9.46 14.51 -10.55
N PHE A 234 -8.34 13.78 -10.53
CA PHE A 234 -7.85 13.15 -9.31
C PHE A 234 -6.39 13.58 -9.11
N ALA A 235 -6.22 14.75 -8.57
CA ALA A 235 -4.97 15.19 -7.93
C ALA A 235 -5.32 16.35 -7.02
N LEU A 236 -5.04 16.18 -5.76
CA LEU A 236 -4.89 17.17 -4.70
C LEU A 236 -5.74 16.84 -3.46
N ALA A 237 -5.14 16.14 -2.53
CA ALA A 237 -5.51 16.22 -1.13
C ALA A 237 -4.39 16.97 -0.39
N PRO A 238 -4.72 17.97 0.44
CA PRO A 238 -3.72 18.74 1.17
C PRO A 238 -3.14 17.97 2.35
N ALA A 239 -1.84 18.18 2.60
CA ALA A 239 -1.13 17.68 3.76
C ALA A 239 -1.53 18.48 5.02
N PRO A 240 -1.67 17.83 6.18
CA PRO A 240 -2.01 18.53 7.42
C PRO A 240 -0.80 18.99 8.22
N ALA A 241 -1.02 20.07 8.94
CA ALA A 241 -0.08 20.72 9.84
C ALA A 241 0.06 20.01 11.20
N SER A 242 1.17 20.30 11.87
CA SER A 242 1.68 19.74 13.13
C SER A 242 0.82 19.96 14.37
N ALA A 243 0.90 19.02 15.32
CA ALA A 243 0.25 19.07 16.61
C ALA A 243 1.19 19.49 17.74
N GLN A 244 0.66 20.20 18.73
CA GLN A 244 1.30 20.61 19.98
C GLN A 244 0.88 19.75 21.18
N SER A 245 1.70 19.81 22.23
CA SER A 245 1.78 18.96 23.43
C SER A 245 0.80 19.27 24.58
N MET A 246 0.75 18.39 25.57
CA MET A 246 -0.14 17.98 26.64
C MET A 246 0.02 18.45 28.05
N PRO A 247 -0.76 18.16 29.03
CA PRO A 247 -0.35 17.50 30.29
C PRO A 247 -1.29 16.45 30.95
N GLU A 248 -0.77 15.86 32.05
CA GLU A 248 -0.99 14.58 32.72
C GLU A 248 -2.26 14.33 33.56
N GLY A 249 -2.46 13.04 33.94
CA GLY A 249 -3.30 12.62 35.04
C GLY A 249 -3.71 11.15 35.12
N MET A 250 -3.41 10.53 36.21
CA MET A 250 -3.37 9.12 36.60
C MET A 250 -4.69 8.34 36.77
N GLY A 251 -4.61 7.01 36.72
CA GLY A 251 -5.45 6.09 37.48
C GLY A 251 -6.25 5.03 36.72
N MET A 252 -6.00 3.73 37.01
CA MET A 252 -6.76 2.60 36.46
C MET A 252 -7.93 2.17 37.36
N PRO A 253 -9.04 1.69 36.78
CA PRO A 253 -9.31 0.25 36.79
C PRO A 253 -9.93 -0.31 35.48
N ARG A 254 -9.85 -1.62 35.31
CA ARG A 254 -10.31 -2.43 34.19
C ARG A 254 -11.84 -2.29 34.01
N LYS A 255 -12.25 -1.53 33.01
CA LYS A 255 -13.58 -1.56 32.37
C LYS A 255 -13.37 -1.63 30.85
N GLU A 256 -14.40 -2.08 30.13
CA GLU A 256 -14.44 -2.20 28.67
C GLU A 256 -13.49 -1.25 27.97
N ALA A 257 -12.61 -1.81 27.12
CA ALA A 257 -11.51 -1.07 26.55
C ALA A 257 -11.98 0.25 25.91
N SER A 258 -11.81 1.35 26.62
CA SER A 258 -12.12 2.73 26.21
C SER A 258 -10.90 3.38 25.55
N THR A 259 -11.10 4.47 24.83
CA THR A 259 -9.99 5.33 24.39
C THR A 259 -9.15 5.72 25.60
N PRO A 260 -7.81 5.58 25.57
CA PRO A 260 -6.97 5.87 26.73
C PRO A 260 -7.14 7.30 27.23
N ASP A 261 -7.27 7.49 28.54
CA ASP A 261 -7.59 8.78 29.18
C ASP A 261 -6.56 9.86 28.87
N PHE A 262 -5.27 9.49 28.73
CA PHE A 262 -4.22 10.44 28.37
C PHE A 262 -4.39 11.05 26.96
N MET A 263 -5.23 10.47 26.08
CA MET A 263 -5.59 11.07 24.80
C MET A 263 -6.75 12.07 24.92
N LEU A 264 -7.49 12.02 26.04
CA LEU A 264 -8.68 12.83 26.30
C LEU A 264 -8.35 14.07 27.17
N THR A 265 -7.36 14.83 26.74
CA THR A 265 -6.75 15.95 27.51
C THR A 265 -7.62 17.17 27.72
N SER A 266 -8.80 17.26 27.09
CA SER A 266 -9.70 18.39 27.22
C SER A 266 -11.17 17.95 27.26
N LYS A 267 -12.05 18.77 27.86
CA LYS A 267 -13.51 18.54 27.83
C LYS A 267 -14.03 18.35 26.39
N ALA A 268 -13.48 19.11 25.43
CA ALA A 268 -13.86 18.99 24.02
C ALA A 268 -13.49 17.62 23.44
N LYS A 269 -12.32 17.07 23.79
CA LYS A 269 -11.93 15.71 23.35
C LYS A 269 -12.77 14.62 24.00
N VAL A 270 -13.14 14.78 25.27
CA VAL A 270 -14.06 13.86 25.97
C VAL A 270 -15.41 13.83 25.25
N GLN A 271 -16.01 14.99 25.00
CA GLN A 271 -17.29 15.11 24.27
C GLN A 271 -17.17 14.55 22.84
N ALA A 272 -16.06 14.84 22.14
CA ALA A 272 -15.80 14.29 20.82
C ALA A 272 -15.69 12.75 20.84
N ASN A 273 -15.09 12.18 21.90
CA ASN A 273 -14.97 10.73 22.07
C ASN A 273 -16.33 10.08 22.39
N GLU A 274 -17.16 10.70 23.20
CA GLU A 274 -18.53 10.23 23.45
C GLU A 274 -19.35 10.19 22.16
N LEU A 275 -19.33 11.28 21.38
CA LEU A 275 -19.99 11.33 20.08
C LEU A 275 -19.42 10.27 19.13
N TYR A 276 -18.07 10.18 19.06
CA TYR A 276 -17.40 9.18 18.22
C TYR A 276 -17.84 7.76 18.59
N MET A 277 -17.79 7.38 19.85
CA MET A 277 -18.18 6.03 20.30
C MET A 277 -19.65 5.71 20.02
N ALA A 278 -20.53 6.71 20.07
CA ALA A 278 -21.96 6.55 19.74
C ALA A 278 -22.19 6.23 18.25
N ILE A 279 -21.34 6.78 17.35
CA ILE A 279 -21.52 6.63 15.90
C ILE A 279 -20.50 5.69 15.23
N ALA A 280 -19.47 5.23 15.95
CA ALA A 280 -18.35 4.49 15.37
C ALA A 280 -18.69 3.09 14.84
N ARG A 281 -19.88 2.55 15.14
CA ARG A 281 -20.33 1.25 14.63
C ARG A 281 -21.39 1.44 13.55
N PRO A 282 -21.02 1.39 12.26
CA PRO A 282 -21.91 1.72 11.15
C PRO A 282 -22.88 0.58 10.78
N LYS A 283 -23.64 0.04 11.77
CA LYS A 283 -24.54 -1.10 11.57
C LYS A 283 -25.68 -0.82 10.59
N VAL A 284 -26.38 0.29 10.77
CA VAL A 284 -27.48 0.70 9.87
C VAL A 284 -26.91 1.14 8.52
N GLN A 285 -25.81 1.86 8.53
CA GLN A 285 -25.15 2.43 7.35
C GLN A 285 -24.70 1.35 6.36
N PHE A 286 -24.07 0.26 6.86
CA PHE A 286 -23.66 -0.81 5.96
C PHE A 286 -24.85 -1.56 5.37
N MET A 287 -25.91 -1.80 6.16
CA MET A 287 -27.14 -2.45 5.66
C MET A 287 -27.78 -1.62 4.56
N LEU A 288 -27.87 -0.30 4.75
CA LEU A 288 -28.41 0.62 3.74
C LEU A 288 -27.56 0.59 2.47
N CYS A 289 -26.25 0.70 2.58
CA CYS A 289 -25.34 0.68 1.43
C CYS A 289 -25.39 -0.66 0.69
N LEU A 290 -25.36 -1.80 1.40
CA LEU A 290 -25.44 -3.12 0.76
C LEU A 290 -26.77 -3.32 0.05
N THR A 291 -27.89 -3.01 0.71
CA THR A 291 -29.23 -3.17 0.13
C THR A 291 -29.37 -2.29 -1.12
N LEU A 292 -29.03 -1.01 -1.01
CA LEU A 292 -29.08 -0.09 -2.13
C LEU A 292 -28.14 -0.51 -3.25
N GLY A 293 -26.92 -0.94 -2.91
CA GLY A 293 -25.93 -1.44 -3.85
C GLY A 293 -26.45 -2.66 -4.64
N ILE A 294 -27.04 -3.64 -3.95
CA ILE A 294 -27.62 -4.84 -4.59
C ILE A 294 -28.78 -4.45 -5.53
N VAL A 295 -29.71 -3.62 -5.04
CA VAL A 295 -30.86 -3.19 -5.85
C VAL A 295 -30.42 -2.44 -7.10
N LEU A 296 -29.50 -1.49 -6.96
CA LEU A 296 -28.96 -0.73 -8.10
C LEU A 296 -28.12 -1.61 -9.03
N PHE A 297 -27.43 -2.62 -8.50
CA PHE A 297 -26.63 -3.56 -9.29
C PHE A 297 -27.53 -4.41 -10.20
N VAL A 298 -28.59 -5.00 -9.63
CA VAL A 298 -29.57 -5.77 -10.39
C VAL A 298 -30.28 -4.88 -11.42
N LEU A 299 -30.73 -3.70 -11.00
CA LEU A 299 -31.33 -2.72 -11.90
C LEU A 299 -30.38 -2.35 -13.05
N GLY A 300 -29.12 -2.08 -12.75
CA GLY A 300 -28.08 -1.77 -13.73
C GLY A 300 -27.88 -2.89 -14.74
N ALA A 301 -27.79 -4.14 -14.28
CA ALA A 301 -27.65 -5.31 -15.15
C ALA A 301 -28.86 -5.44 -16.11
N VAL A 302 -30.08 -5.26 -15.60
CA VAL A 302 -31.30 -5.30 -16.41
C VAL A 302 -31.36 -4.15 -17.42
N LEU A 303 -31.02 -2.92 -16.99
CA LEU A 303 -31.06 -1.75 -17.87
C LEU A 303 -30.04 -1.86 -19.00
N ILE A 304 -28.81 -2.28 -18.69
CA ILE A 304 -27.76 -2.51 -19.68
C ILE A 304 -28.19 -3.60 -20.67
N SER A 305 -28.73 -4.70 -20.17
CA SER A 305 -29.21 -5.81 -21.04
C SER A 305 -30.30 -5.34 -22.00
N LYS A 306 -31.17 -4.40 -21.58
CA LYS A 306 -32.23 -3.79 -22.37
C LYS A 306 -31.79 -2.53 -23.13
N LYS A 307 -30.52 -2.19 -23.13
CA LYS A 307 -29.93 -0.96 -23.72
C LYS A 307 -30.65 0.33 -23.24
N ARG A 308 -31.11 0.35 -21.98
CA ARG A 308 -31.76 1.51 -21.35
C ARG A 308 -30.81 2.24 -20.41
N LYS A 309 -31.03 3.54 -20.23
CA LYS A 309 -30.28 4.38 -19.26
C LYS A 309 -30.96 4.32 -17.88
N PHE A 310 -30.17 4.56 -16.85
CA PHE A 310 -30.69 4.79 -15.50
C PHE A 310 -31.65 5.99 -15.49
N PRO A 311 -32.81 5.91 -14.82
CA PRO A 311 -33.65 7.06 -14.59
C PRO A 311 -32.94 8.15 -13.79
N ALA A 312 -33.08 9.40 -14.21
CA ALA A 312 -32.34 10.51 -13.56
C ALA A 312 -32.67 10.65 -12.06
N TRP A 313 -33.95 10.42 -11.68
CA TRP A 313 -34.37 10.49 -10.29
C TRP A 313 -33.70 9.40 -9.41
N VAL A 314 -33.43 8.21 -9.96
CA VAL A 314 -32.69 7.14 -9.26
C VAL A 314 -31.27 7.60 -9.00
N LEU A 315 -30.59 8.09 -10.05
CA LEU A 315 -29.20 8.57 -9.93
C LEU A 315 -29.05 9.75 -8.95
N HIS A 316 -29.95 10.72 -9.00
CA HIS A 316 -29.87 11.85 -8.07
C HIS A 316 -30.25 11.46 -6.65
N GLY A 317 -31.25 10.58 -6.49
CA GLY A 317 -31.66 10.08 -5.18
C GLY A 317 -30.57 9.26 -4.49
N SER A 318 -29.94 8.33 -5.22
CA SER A 318 -28.83 7.53 -4.69
C SER A 318 -27.58 8.39 -4.44
N ALA A 319 -27.29 9.40 -5.27
CA ALA A 319 -26.20 10.35 -5.03
C ALA A 319 -26.40 11.17 -3.74
N VAL A 320 -27.63 11.55 -3.39
CA VAL A 320 -27.92 12.19 -2.09
C VAL A 320 -27.60 11.24 -0.93
N ILE A 321 -27.96 9.97 -1.04
CA ILE A 321 -27.62 8.97 -0.02
C ILE A 321 -26.09 8.80 0.06
N ALA A 322 -25.39 8.77 -1.08
CA ALA A 322 -23.91 8.72 -1.11
C ALA A 322 -23.29 9.93 -0.41
N LEU A 323 -23.86 11.14 -0.61
CA LEU A 323 -23.40 12.35 0.08
C LEU A 323 -23.59 12.25 1.60
N LEU A 324 -24.74 11.80 2.07
CA LEU A 324 -24.99 11.61 3.49
C LEU A 324 -24.03 10.58 4.11
N MET A 325 -23.77 9.46 3.39
CA MET A 325 -22.79 8.47 3.82
C MET A 325 -21.38 9.02 3.84
N TRP A 326 -20.98 9.78 2.83
CA TRP A 326 -19.67 10.41 2.78
C TRP A 326 -19.47 11.43 3.91
N LEU A 327 -20.47 12.24 4.21
CA LEU A 327 -20.44 13.18 5.34
C LEU A 327 -20.35 12.45 6.69
N TYR A 328 -21.12 11.37 6.87
CA TYR A 328 -21.01 10.51 8.05
C TYR A 328 -19.60 9.94 8.21
N LEU A 329 -19.03 9.36 7.17
CA LEU A 329 -17.68 8.80 7.18
C LEU A 329 -16.62 9.88 7.43
N THR A 330 -16.80 11.07 6.85
CA THR A 330 -15.93 12.23 7.10
C THR A 330 -15.97 12.66 8.56
N LEU A 331 -17.16 12.67 9.17
CA LEU A 331 -17.32 12.97 10.58
C LEU A 331 -16.62 11.93 11.46
N VAL A 332 -16.83 10.64 11.22
CA VAL A 332 -16.20 9.55 11.99
C VAL A 332 -14.67 9.61 11.88
N ILE A 333 -14.15 9.76 10.66
CA ILE A 333 -12.71 9.87 10.39
C ILE A 333 -12.12 11.15 11.02
N GLY A 334 -12.82 12.27 10.89
CA GLY A 334 -12.42 13.57 11.45
C GLY A 334 -12.39 13.60 12.97
N LEU A 335 -13.42 13.06 13.63
CA LEU A 335 -13.45 12.92 15.10
C LEU A 335 -12.29 12.06 15.58
N ARG A 336 -12.06 10.92 14.92
CA ARG A 336 -10.97 10.02 15.26
C ARG A 336 -9.61 10.71 15.12
N TRP A 337 -9.39 11.46 14.06
CA TRP A 337 -8.16 12.25 13.86
C TRP A 337 -8.00 13.32 14.95
N TYR A 338 -9.06 14.07 15.25
CA TYR A 338 -9.05 15.08 16.29
C TYR A 338 -8.71 14.51 17.67
N ILE A 339 -9.29 13.36 18.04
CA ILE A 339 -9.05 12.71 19.33
C ILE A 339 -7.62 12.15 19.39
N SER A 340 -7.20 11.41 18.36
CA SER A 340 -5.89 10.74 18.36
C SER A 340 -4.70 11.67 18.13
N GLY A 341 -4.93 12.84 17.51
CA GLY A 341 -3.85 13.72 17.04
C GLY A 341 -3.05 13.15 15.87
N THR A 342 -3.41 11.96 15.35
CA THR A 342 -2.74 11.27 14.23
C THR A 342 -3.75 10.85 13.20
N GLY A 343 -3.35 10.82 11.91
CA GLY A 343 -4.26 10.41 10.84
C GLY A 343 -4.75 8.97 11.03
N PRO A 344 -6.03 8.67 10.77
CA PRO A 344 -6.63 7.35 10.98
C PRO A 344 -6.35 6.42 9.80
N TYR A 345 -5.10 6.00 9.63
CA TYR A 345 -4.64 5.13 8.55
C TYR A 345 -4.07 3.79 9.04
N VAL A 346 -3.91 3.57 10.34
CA VAL A 346 -3.42 2.33 10.93
C VAL A 346 -4.56 1.58 11.62
N GLY A 347 -4.56 0.25 11.51
CA GLY A 347 -5.55 -0.63 12.11
C GLY A 347 -6.74 -0.95 11.19
N ARG A 348 -7.31 -2.15 11.38
CA ARG A 348 -8.37 -2.71 10.52
C ARG A 348 -9.59 -1.80 10.41
N TYR A 349 -10.05 -1.25 11.52
CA TYR A 349 -11.20 -0.34 11.53
C TYR A 349 -10.97 0.89 10.63
N ASN A 350 -9.82 1.56 10.82
CA ASN A 350 -9.48 2.78 10.07
C ASN A 350 -9.43 2.55 8.57
N VAL A 351 -8.77 1.46 8.17
CA VAL A 351 -8.62 1.09 6.76
C VAL A 351 -9.98 0.81 6.12
N MET A 352 -10.87 0.07 6.80
CA MET A 352 -12.20 -0.24 6.27
C MET A 352 -13.07 1.02 6.14
N MET A 353 -13.03 1.92 7.12
CA MET A 353 -13.75 3.20 7.05
C MET A 353 -13.18 4.11 5.96
N LEU A 354 -11.86 4.12 5.76
CA LEU A 354 -11.21 4.90 4.71
C LEU A 354 -11.58 4.37 3.31
N MET A 355 -11.63 3.05 3.12
CA MET A 355 -12.08 2.45 1.85
C MET A 355 -13.55 2.76 1.57
N ALA A 356 -14.42 2.73 2.59
CA ALA A 356 -15.82 3.16 2.44
C ALA A 356 -15.91 4.64 2.05
N TRP A 357 -15.07 5.50 2.63
CA TRP A 357 -14.98 6.91 2.32
C TRP A 357 -14.56 7.16 0.85
N PHE A 358 -13.52 6.47 0.37
CA PHE A 358 -13.12 6.54 -1.04
C PHE A 358 -14.20 6.01 -1.98
N SER A 359 -14.91 4.94 -1.60
CA SER A 359 -15.99 4.37 -2.42
C SER A 359 -17.15 5.35 -2.59
N THR A 360 -17.59 5.99 -1.50
CA THR A 360 -18.67 7.00 -1.54
C THR A 360 -18.24 8.27 -2.25
N LEU A 361 -16.98 8.70 -2.09
CA LEU A 361 -16.40 9.80 -2.84
C LEU A 361 -16.37 9.51 -4.35
N ALA A 362 -15.99 8.29 -4.74
CA ALA A 362 -16.00 7.88 -6.15
C ALA A 362 -17.42 7.96 -6.76
N ILE A 363 -18.45 7.56 -6.00
CA ILE A 363 -19.84 7.76 -6.42
C ILE A 363 -20.11 9.25 -6.69
N LEU A 364 -19.83 10.12 -5.72
CA LEU A 364 -20.14 11.56 -5.82
C LEU A 364 -19.45 12.23 -7.01
N LEU A 365 -18.20 11.85 -7.28
CA LEU A 365 -17.42 12.44 -8.36
C LEU A 365 -17.83 11.93 -9.74
N LEU A 366 -18.29 10.68 -9.84
CA LEU A 366 -18.39 9.99 -11.12
C LEU A 366 -19.83 9.62 -11.52
N TYR A 367 -20.85 9.67 -10.64
CA TYR A 367 -22.19 9.15 -10.91
C TYR A 367 -22.86 9.73 -12.16
N ARG A 368 -22.69 11.02 -12.43
CA ARG A 368 -23.24 11.67 -13.62
C ARG A 368 -22.67 11.14 -14.93
N ARG A 369 -21.41 10.67 -14.88
CA ARG A 369 -20.64 10.22 -16.06
C ARG A 369 -20.60 8.72 -16.19
N PHE A 370 -20.57 8.03 -15.05
CA PHE A 370 -20.55 6.58 -14.93
C PHE A 370 -21.65 6.13 -13.98
N PRO A 371 -22.90 6.05 -14.43
CA PRO A 371 -24.00 5.64 -13.55
C PRO A 371 -23.77 4.32 -12.82
N LEU A 372 -23.00 3.41 -13.43
CA LEU A 372 -22.63 2.13 -12.81
C LEU A 372 -21.67 2.24 -11.62
N ILE A 373 -21.07 3.40 -11.37
CA ILE A 373 -20.25 3.61 -10.18
C ILE A 373 -21.08 3.55 -8.90
N GLU A 374 -22.37 3.90 -8.96
CA GLU A 374 -23.26 3.89 -7.80
C GLU A 374 -23.44 2.49 -7.22
N PRO A 375 -23.96 1.49 -8.00
CA PRO A 375 -24.10 0.14 -7.47
C PRO A 375 -22.77 -0.44 -6.99
N LEU A 376 -21.67 -0.21 -7.74
CA LEU A 376 -20.36 -0.75 -7.40
C LEU A 376 -19.79 -0.09 -6.14
N GLY A 377 -19.90 1.22 -6.04
CA GLY A 377 -19.43 1.99 -4.89
C GLY A 377 -20.23 1.70 -3.62
N PHE A 378 -21.56 1.58 -3.71
CA PHE A 378 -22.40 1.21 -2.56
C PHE A 378 -22.12 -0.22 -2.07
N LEU A 379 -21.95 -1.18 -2.98
CA LEU A 379 -21.57 -2.55 -2.61
C LEU A 379 -20.23 -2.57 -1.88
N LEU A 380 -19.24 -1.86 -2.40
CA LEU A 380 -17.91 -1.82 -1.79
C LEU A 380 -17.93 -1.08 -0.45
N ALA A 381 -18.58 0.08 -0.36
CA ALA A 381 -18.73 0.84 0.88
C ALA A 381 -19.49 0.02 1.94
N GLY A 382 -20.58 -0.62 1.56
CA GLY A 382 -21.36 -1.48 2.44
C GLY A 382 -20.54 -2.68 2.95
N PHE A 383 -19.80 -3.34 2.05
CA PHE A 383 -18.93 -4.46 2.43
C PHE A 383 -17.82 -4.05 3.41
N THR A 384 -17.12 -2.96 3.15
CA THR A 384 -16.06 -2.48 4.04
C THR A 384 -16.60 -2.00 5.40
N MET A 385 -17.75 -1.31 5.42
CA MET A 385 -18.43 -0.94 6.67
C MET A 385 -18.96 -2.17 7.44
N LEU A 386 -19.43 -3.21 6.74
CA LEU A 386 -19.79 -4.49 7.37
C LEU A 386 -18.58 -5.08 8.11
N LEU A 387 -17.41 -5.12 7.47
CA LEU A 387 -16.19 -5.60 8.08
C LEU A 387 -15.77 -4.73 9.28
N ALA A 388 -15.89 -3.40 9.18
CA ALA A 388 -15.63 -2.47 10.29
C ALA A 388 -16.59 -2.66 11.47
N SER A 389 -17.80 -3.16 11.22
CA SER A 389 -18.84 -3.38 12.24
C SER A 389 -18.72 -4.72 12.98
N ARG A 390 -17.77 -5.59 12.58
CA ARG A 390 -17.54 -6.87 13.26
C ARG A 390 -17.02 -6.66 14.67
N GLU A 391 -17.45 -7.50 15.62
CA GLU A 391 -17.00 -7.42 17.03
C GLU A 391 -15.48 -7.59 17.20
N SER A 392 -14.87 -8.41 16.31
CA SER A 392 -13.41 -8.60 16.27
C SER A 392 -12.63 -7.36 15.80
N VAL A 393 -13.31 -6.31 15.33
CA VAL A 393 -12.71 -5.06 14.85
C VAL A 393 -13.08 -3.94 15.80
N SER A 394 -12.11 -3.54 16.64
CA SER A 394 -12.34 -2.50 17.62
C SER A 394 -12.37 -1.10 16.99
N PRO A 395 -13.39 -0.29 17.26
CA PRO A 395 -13.41 1.12 16.87
C PRO A 395 -12.55 2.00 17.80
N GLN A 396 -11.95 1.43 18.85
CA GLN A 396 -11.17 2.19 19.83
C GLN A 396 -9.98 2.90 19.19
N ILE A 397 -9.64 4.04 19.78
CA ILE A 397 -8.49 4.83 19.41
C ILE A 397 -7.32 4.39 20.29
N MET A 398 -6.29 3.85 19.66
CA MET A 398 -5.06 3.44 20.37
C MET A 398 -3.90 4.31 19.90
N PRO A 399 -2.94 4.62 20.79
CA PRO A 399 -1.73 5.34 20.40
C PRO A 399 -0.92 4.53 19.41
N LEU A 400 -0.33 5.20 18.44
CA LEU A 400 0.52 4.55 17.44
C LEU A 400 1.85 4.12 18.05
N MET A 401 2.36 2.98 17.58
CA MET A 401 3.73 2.56 17.85
C MET A 401 4.70 3.58 17.25
N PRO A 402 5.89 3.79 17.85
CA PRO A 402 6.86 4.80 17.42
C PRO A 402 7.18 4.74 15.92
N VAL A 403 7.47 3.55 15.40
CA VAL A 403 7.84 3.32 14.00
C VAL A 403 6.73 3.74 13.01
N LEU A 404 5.45 3.68 13.42
CA LEU A 404 4.31 4.03 12.58
C LEU A 404 4.04 5.54 12.52
N ARG A 405 4.77 6.37 13.25
CA ARG A 405 4.63 7.83 13.27
C ARG A 405 5.46 8.48 12.17
N SER A 406 5.07 8.26 10.91
CA SER A 406 5.79 8.79 9.75
C SER A 406 4.80 9.35 8.71
N PRO A 407 5.04 10.57 8.18
CA PRO A 407 4.27 11.13 7.08
C PRO A 407 4.34 10.26 5.81
N LEU A 408 5.49 9.63 5.54
CA LEU A 408 5.68 8.73 4.40
C LEU A 408 4.78 7.51 4.51
N LEU A 409 4.68 6.91 5.70
CA LEU A 409 3.79 5.80 5.96
C LEU A 409 2.32 6.21 5.74
N SER A 410 1.93 7.41 6.16
CA SER A 410 0.57 7.91 5.95
C SER A 410 0.21 7.97 4.47
N ILE A 411 1.08 8.54 3.64
CA ILE A 411 0.86 8.65 2.19
C ILE A 411 0.88 7.26 1.53
N HIS A 412 1.80 6.38 1.96
CA HIS A 412 1.84 4.98 1.54
C HIS A 412 0.50 4.29 1.76
N VAL A 413 0.00 4.27 3.01
CA VAL A 413 -1.24 3.58 3.35
C VAL A 413 -2.45 4.16 2.63
N VAL A 414 -2.58 5.50 2.55
CA VAL A 414 -3.67 6.16 1.81
C VAL A 414 -3.64 5.75 0.34
N SER A 415 -2.47 5.72 -0.30
CA SER A 415 -2.32 5.29 -1.70
C SER A 415 -2.71 3.84 -1.91
N MET A 416 -2.29 2.95 -0.99
CA MET A 416 -2.66 1.52 -1.02
C MET A 416 -4.17 1.33 -0.88
N MET A 417 -4.81 2.01 0.08
CA MET A 417 -6.26 1.89 0.32
C MET A 417 -7.07 2.43 -0.85
N MET A 418 -6.65 3.53 -1.44
CA MET A 418 -7.26 4.07 -2.65
C MET A 418 -7.14 3.09 -3.82
N SER A 419 -5.96 2.49 -4.00
CA SER A 419 -5.74 1.43 -5.00
C SER A 419 -6.66 0.21 -4.78
N TYR A 420 -6.73 -0.30 -3.55
CA TYR A 420 -7.59 -1.46 -3.21
C TYR A 420 -9.07 -1.14 -3.43
N THR A 421 -9.51 0.08 -3.13
CA THR A 421 -10.86 0.55 -3.44
C THR A 421 -11.14 0.49 -4.94
N LEU A 422 -10.22 0.98 -5.78
CA LEU A 422 -10.37 0.94 -7.23
C LEU A 422 -10.37 -0.51 -7.77
N PHE A 423 -9.53 -1.39 -7.24
CA PHE A 423 -9.58 -2.82 -7.60
C PHE A 423 -10.88 -3.49 -7.19
N GLY A 424 -11.45 -3.14 -6.04
CA GLY A 424 -12.77 -3.60 -5.62
C GLY A 424 -13.87 -3.17 -6.59
N LEU A 425 -13.84 -1.90 -7.04
CA LEU A 425 -14.78 -1.41 -8.07
C LEU A 425 -14.63 -2.18 -9.38
N VAL A 426 -13.40 -2.49 -9.80
CA VAL A 426 -13.13 -3.30 -11.00
C VAL A 426 -13.64 -4.73 -10.84
N ALA A 427 -13.47 -5.34 -9.66
CA ALA A 427 -13.96 -6.70 -9.39
C ALA A 427 -15.50 -6.76 -9.47
N PHE A 428 -16.21 -5.83 -8.83
CA PHE A 428 -17.66 -5.75 -8.94
C PHE A 428 -18.13 -5.45 -10.37
N ASN A 429 -17.41 -4.58 -11.11
CA ASN A 429 -17.66 -4.35 -12.53
C ASN A 429 -17.41 -5.63 -13.36
N GLY A 430 -16.45 -6.46 -12.97
CA GLY A 430 -16.21 -7.78 -13.55
C GLY A 430 -17.41 -8.71 -13.36
N ILE A 431 -17.99 -8.76 -12.16
CA ILE A 431 -19.21 -9.54 -11.87
C ILE A 431 -20.37 -9.04 -12.74
N MET A 432 -20.57 -7.72 -12.85
CA MET A 432 -21.56 -7.12 -13.75
C MET A 432 -21.31 -7.55 -15.20
N GLY A 433 -20.06 -7.51 -15.67
CA GLY A 433 -19.66 -7.90 -17.01
C GLY A 433 -19.95 -9.37 -17.34
N LEU A 434 -19.85 -10.26 -16.35
CA LEU A 434 -20.23 -11.66 -16.53
C LEU A 434 -21.76 -11.85 -16.50
N ALA A 435 -22.49 -11.03 -15.73
CA ALA A 435 -23.95 -11.12 -15.57
C ALA A 435 -24.71 -10.63 -16.81
N VAL A 436 -24.20 -9.64 -17.57
CA VAL A 436 -24.89 -9.12 -18.75
C VAL A 436 -24.71 -10.05 -19.96
N PRO A 437 -25.75 -10.32 -20.76
CA PRO A 437 -25.65 -11.25 -21.89
C PRO A 437 -25.00 -10.65 -23.14
N SER A 438 -25.14 -9.34 -23.36
CA SER A 438 -24.68 -8.68 -24.59
C SER A 438 -23.15 -8.54 -24.62
N ARG A 439 -22.54 -9.00 -25.73
CA ARG A 439 -21.11 -8.85 -25.95
C ARG A 439 -20.67 -7.38 -25.99
N GLU A 440 -21.47 -6.52 -26.62
CA GLU A 440 -21.22 -5.08 -26.70
C GLU A 440 -21.21 -4.44 -25.29
N ALA A 441 -22.16 -4.83 -24.43
CA ALA A 441 -22.18 -4.40 -23.03
C ALA A 441 -20.94 -4.87 -22.25
N LYS A 442 -20.50 -6.12 -22.44
CA LYS A 442 -19.29 -6.66 -21.82
C LYS A 442 -18.02 -5.90 -22.26
N GLU A 443 -17.92 -5.56 -23.55
CA GLU A 443 -16.79 -4.78 -24.09
C GLU A 443 -16.80 -3.35 -23.52
N SER A 444 -17.96 -2.74 -23.37
CA SER A 444 -18.12 -1.43 -22.72
C SER A 444 -17.68 -1.46 -21.25
N LEU A 445 -18.14 -2.45 -20.48
CA LEU A 445 -17.74 -2.65 -19.08
C LEU A 445 -16.23 -2.94 -18.94
N ARG A 446 -15.64 -3.66 -19.90
CA ARG A 446 -14.17 -3.84 -19.95
C ARG A 446 -13.45 -2.50 -20.13
N ASP A 447 -13.93 -1.62 -21.00
CA ASP A 447 -13.33 -0.30 -21.19
C ASP A 447 -13.44 0.56 -19.92
N VAL A 448 -14.56 0.50 -19.20
CA VAL A 448 -14.71 1.12 -17.87
C VAL A 448 -13.69 0.55 -16.89
N SER A 449 -13.56 -0.78 -16.82
CA SER A 449 -12.53 -1.42 -15.98
C SER A 449 -11.12 -0.93 -16.33
N LEU A 450 -10.76 -0.83 -17.61
CA LEU A 450 -9.44 -0.35 -18.02
C LEU A 450 -9.18 1.09 -17.57
N VAL A 451 -10.17 1.98 -17.65
CA VAL A 451 -10.04 3.37 -17.18
C VAL A 451 -9.75 3.42 -15.67
N VAL A 452 -10.33 2.51 -14.89
CA VAL A 452 -10.11 2.43 -13.43
C VAL A 452 -8.83 1.67 -13.09
N LEU A 453 -8.46 0.63 -13.86
CA LEU A 453 -7.29 -0.21 -13.60
C LEU A 453 -5.96 0.53 -13.71
N TYR A 454 -5.79 1.43 -14.68
CA TYR A 454 -4.53 2.17 -14.80
C TYR A 454 -4.21 3.01 -13.56
N PRO A 455 -5.10 3.89 -13.07
CA PRO A 455 -4.83 4.59 -11.82
C PRO A 455 -4.73 3.62 -10.62
N ALA A 456 -5.48 2.51 -10.58
CA ALA A 456 -5.38 1.54 -9.49
C ALA A 456 -3.99 0.91 -9.42
N VAL A 457 -3.47 0.40 -10.54
CA VAL A 457 -2.13 -0.18 -10.60
C VAL A 457 -1.04 0.86 -10.31
N PHE A 458 -1.21 2.10 -10.80
CA PHE A 458 -0.24 3.15 -10.54
C PHE A 458 -0.21 3.56 -9.07
N LEU A 459 -1.38 3.67 -8.42
CA LEU A 459 -1.46 3.93 -6.97
C LEU A 459 -0.87 2.77 -6.14
N LEU A 460 -1.10 1.52 -6.55
CA LEU A 460 -0.47 0.37 -5.91
C LEU A 460 1.05 0.44 -6.02
N THR A 461 1.55 0.69 -7.22
CA THR A 461 2.99 0.77 -7.50
C THR A 461 3.63 1.93 -6.74
N PHE A 462 3.02 3.12 -6.80
CA PHE A 462 3.47 4.30 -6.05
C PHE A 462 3.46 4.03 -4.54
N GLY A 463 2.35 3.50 -4.01
CA GLY A 463 2.24 3.16 -2.60
C GLY A 463 3.30 2.15 -2.18
N THR A 464 3.49 1.06 -2.93
CA THR A 464 4.51 0.03 -2.63
C THR A 464 5.92 0.62 -2.56
N PHE A 465 6.31 1.44 -3.52
CA PHE A 465 7.66 2.03 -3.52
C PHE A 465 7.83 3.12 -2.46
N LEU A 466 6.78 3.87 -2.16
CA LEU A 466 6.82 4.82 -1.05
C LEU A 466 6.94 4.09 0.30
N GLY A 467 6.28 2.95 0.44
CA GLY A 467 6.48 2.02 1.56
C GLY A 467 7.91 1.51 1.66
N ALA A 468 8.52 1.14 0.53
CA ALA A 468 9.91 0.73 0.47
C ALA A 468 10.89 1.86 0.91
N VAL A 469 10.62 3.11 0.50
CA VAL A 469 11.39 4.28 0.98
C VAL A 469 11.24 4.45 2.50
N TRP A 470 10.01 4.34 3.01
CA TRP A 470 9.77 4.39 4.45
C TRP A 470 10.49 3.25 5.20
N ALA A 471 10.41 2.02 4.71
CA ALA A 471 11.09 0.86 5.28
C ALA A 471 12.61 1.08 5.35
N ASN A 472 13.21 1.60 4.27
CA ASN A 472 14.63 1.93 4.25
C ASN A 472 15.03 3.05 5.25
N ILE A 473 14.11 3.95 5.61
CA ILE A 473 14.34 4.97 6.64
C ILE A 473 14.11 4.40 8.04
N SER A 474 13.19 3.46 8.20
CA SER A 474 12.79 2.94 9.51
C SER A 474 13.68 1.81 10.02
N TRP A 475 14.11 0.90 9.12
CA TRP A 475 14.91 -0.27 9.50
C TRP A 475 16.03 -0.67 8.51
N GLY A 476 16.39 0.20 7.57
CA GLY A 476 17.61 0.04 6.77
C GLY A 476 17.49 -0.78 5.50
N SER A 477 16.41 -1.52 5.30
CA SER A 477 16.16 -2.29 4.09
C SER A 477 14.94 -1.75 3.35
N TYR A 478 15.10 -1.43 2.06
CA TYR A 478 13.98 -0.99 1.24
C TYR A 478 13.13 -2.16 0.70
N TRP A 479 13.61 -3.40 0.81
CA TRP A 479 12.89 -4.61 0.40
C TRP A 479 13.44 -5.82 1.15
N ALA A 480 12.61 -6.46 1.94
CA ALA A 480 12.98 -7.58 2.78
C ALA A 480 12.27 -8.90 2.41
N TRP A 481 11.54 -8.94 1.31
CA TRP A 481 10.69 -10.07 0.90
C TRP A 481 9.65 -10.46 1.97
N ASP A 482 9.32 -9.52 2.87
CA ASP A 482 8.22 -9.73 3.81
C ASP A 482 6.95 -10.18 3.07
N PRO A 483 6.12 -11.07 3.64
CA PRO A 483 4.91 -11.54 2.97
C PRO A 483 4.01 -10.43 2.42
N LYS A 484 3.95 -9.27 3.09
CA LYS A 484 3.12 -8.14 2.64
C LYS A 484 3.70 -7.42 1.43
N GLU A 485 5.03 -7.24 1.39
CA GLU A 485 5.74 -6.70 0.23
C GLU A 485 5.60 -7.66 -0.96
N THR A 486 5.82 -8.95 -0.71
CA THR A 486 5.72 -10.01 -1.72
C THR A 486 4.33 -10.08 -2.33
N TRP A 487 3.25 -10.06 -1.52
CA TRP A 487 1.88 -10.08 -2.03
C TRP A 487 1.47 -8.77 -2.71
N ALA A 488 2.02 -7.62 -2.31
CA ALA A 488 1.84 -6.36 -3.04
C ALA A 488 2.47 -6.44 -4.44
N LEU A 489 3.67 -7.01 -4.57
CA LEU A 489 4.33 -7.26 -5.86
C LEU A 489 3.57 -8.28 -6.70
N ILE A 490 3.12 -9.40 -6.12
CA ILE A 490 2.26 -10.38 -6.79
C ILE A 490 1.01 -9.69 -7.35
N THR A 491 0.32 -8.90 -6.54
CA THR A 491 -0.88 -8.17 -6.95
C THR A 491 -0.58 -7.21 -8.11
N MET A 492 0.53 -6.48 -8.04
CA MET A 492 0.96 -5.59 -9.11
C MET A 492 1.21 -6.35 -10.41
N LEU A 493 1.93 -7.46 -10.37
CA LEU A 493 2.24 -8.28 -11.56
C LEU A 493 0.99 -8.94 -12.14
N VAL A 494 0.10 -9.48 -11.30
CA VAL A 494 -1.17 -10.09 -11.72
C VAL A 494 -2.04 -9.07 -12.45
N TYR A 495 -2.21 -7.87 -11.92
CA TYR A 495 -2.97 -6.83 -12.61
C TYR A 495 -2.23 -6.25 -13.82
N ALA A 496 -0.90 -6.24 -13.84
CA ALA A 496 -0.14 -5.83 -15.01
C ALA A 496 -0.46 -6.68 -16.26
N PHE A 497 -0.75 -7.98 -16.11
CA PHE A 497 -1.19 -8.81 -17.25
C PHE A 497 -2.44 -8.25 -17.92
N THR A 498 -3.41 -7.70 -17.17
CA THR A 498 -4.63 -7.12 -17.74
C THR A 498 -4.34 -5.89 -18.59
N LEU A 499 -3.34 -5.09 -18.19
CA LEU A 499 -2.92 -3.88 -18.92
C LEU A 499 -2.17 -4.23 -20.22
N HIS A 500 -1.65 -5.45 -20.35
CA HIS A 500 -0.98 -5.94 -21.53
C HIS A 500 -1.92 -6.72 -22.50
N GLY A 501 -3.24 -6.47 -22.46
CA GLY A 501 -4.23 -7.12 -23.31
C GLY A 501 -3.99 -6.95 -24.83
N GLY A 502 -3.21 -5.94 -25.24
CA GLY A 502 -2.73 -5.80 -26.62
C GLY A 502 -1.78 -6.93 -27.04
N ALA A 503 -0.88 -7.34 -26.14
CA ALA A 503 0.08 -8.41 -26.32
C ALA A 503 -0.51 -9.80 -26.03
N LEU A 504 -1.38 -9.90 -25.02
CA LEU A 504 -1.96 -11.15 -24.52
C LEU A 504 -3.37 -11.35 -25.07
N LYS A 505 -3.50 -12.23 -26.07
CA LYS A 505 -4.77 -12.51 -26.78
C LYS A 505 -5.96 -12.85 -25.87
N PRO A 506 -5.82 -13.65 -24.76
CA PRO A 506 -6.95 -14.00 -23.92
C PRO A 506 -7.70 -12.78 -23.36
N PHE A 507 -6.98 -11.70 -22.99
CA PHE A 507 -7.57 -10.48 -22.46
C PHE A 507 -8.38 -9.66 -23.49
N ARG A 508 -8.35 -10.03 -24.76
CA ARG A 508 -9.25 -9.46 -25.78
C ARG A 508 -10.66 -10.00 -25.68
N ASN A 509 -10.83 -11.20 -25.10
CA ASN A 509 -12.14 -11.76 -24.80
C ASN A 509 -12.67 -11.09 -23.53
N PRO A 510 -13.84 -10.39 -23.59
CA PRO A 510 -14.37 -9.69 -22.42
C PRO A 510 -14.75 -10.63 -21.26
N ASN A 511 -15.22 -11.86 -21.55
CA ASN A 511 -15.52 -12.83 -20.49
C ASN A 511 -14.26 -13.24 -19.72
N PHE A 512 -13.17 -13.53 -20.45
CA PHE A 512 -11.89 -13.86 -19.83
C PHE A 512 -11.37 -12.68 -19.00
N PHE A 513 -11.43 -11.46 -19.55
CA PHE A 513 -10.99 -10.25 -18.87
C PHE A 513 -11.76 -10.05 -17.54
N HIS A 514 -13.09 -10.13 -17.57
CA HIS A 514 -13.92 -9.96 -16.38
C HIS A 514 -13.68 -11.06 -15.34
N GLY A 515 -13.63 -12.31 -15.75
CA GLY A 515 -13.30 -13.43 -14.85
C GLY A 515 -11.92 -13.28 -14.22
N TYR A 516 -10.93 -12.87 -15.02
CA TYR A 516 -9.57 -12.66 -14.55
C TYR A 516 -9.48 -11.49 -13.53
N THR A 517 -10.18 -10.39 -13.74
CA THR A 517 -10.16 -9.25 -12.81
C THR A 517 -10.81 -9.59 -11.46
N ILE A 518 -11.83 -10.46 -11.44
CA ILE A 518 -12.41 -11.00 -10.20
C ILE A 518 -11.38 -11.89 -9.49
N PHE A 519 -10.73 -12.80 -10.22
CA PHE A 519 -9.67 -13.65 -9.67
C PHE A 519 -8.49 -12.82 -9.14
N ALA A 520 -8.05 -11.80 -9.88
CA ALA A 520 -6.96 -10.91 -9.48
C ALA A 520 -7.28 -10.15 -8.16
N PHE A 521 -8.56 -9.89 -7.87
CA PHE A 521 -8.96 -9.26 -6.61
C PHE A 521 -8.71 -10.16 -5.40
N VAL A 522 -8.65 -11.48 -5.57
CA VAL A 522 -8.25 -12.40 -4.50
C VAL A 522 -6.84 -12.09 -4.01
N CYS A 523 -5.91 -11.67 -4.90
CA CYS A 523 -4.57 -11.25 -4.49
C CYS A 523 -4.63 -10.03 -3.55
N VAL A 524 -5.53 -9.07 -3.79
CA VAL A 524 -5.76 -7.92 -2.89
C VAL A 524 -6.27 -8.40 -1.52
N LEU A 525 -7.22 -9.33 -1.51
CA LEU A 525 -7.74 -9.90 -0.26
C LEU A 525 -6.67 -10.66 0.52
N VAL A 526 -5.80 -11.39 -0.17
CA VAL A 526 -4.67 -12.08 0.47
C VAL A 526 -3.66 -11.06 0.99
N THR A 527 -3.30 -10.04 0.21
CA THR A 527 -2.38 -8.97 0.63
C THR A 527 -2.85 -8.29 1.91
N TYR A 528 -4.15 -8.02 2.01
CA TYR A 528 -4.69 -7.30 3.16
C TYR A 528 -5.09 -8.23 4.33
N PHE A 529 -5.89 -9.26 4.07
CA PHE A 529 -6.40 -10.15 5.11
C PHE A 529 -5.53 -11.39 5.30
N GLY A 530 -5.12 -12.04 4.20
CA GLY A 530 -4.37 -13.29 4.25
C GLY A 530 -3.03 -13.11 4.96
N VAL A 531 -2.28 -12.07 4.63
CA VAL A 531 -1.00 -11.78 5.29
C VAL A 531 -1.22 -11.47 6.77
N ASN A 532 -2.14 -10.56 7.09
CA ASN A 532 -2.36 -10.14 8.47
C ASN A 532 -2.94 -11.23 9.39
N LEU A 533 -3.73 -12.17 8.85
CA LEU A 533 -4.45 -13.17 9.64
C LEU A 533 -3.80 -14.55 9.60
N LEU A 534 -3.09 -14.90 8.52
CA LEU A 534 -2.63 -16.26 8.26
C LEU A 534 -1.11 -16.35 8.08
N LEU A 535 -0.48 -15.43 7.34
CA LEU A 535 0.94 -15.53 6.99
C LEU A 535 1.85 -14.88 8.04
N GLY A 536 1.46 -13.76 8.62
CA GLY A 536 2.30 -12.98 9.53
C GLY A 536 3.31 -12.09 8.78
N GLY A 537 4.43 -11.76 9.43
CA GLY A 537 5.51 -10.92 8.90
C GLY A 537 5.74 -9.63 9.69
N MET A 538 6.81 -8.89 9.37
CA MET A 538 7.20 -7.66 10.06
C MET A 538 6.15 -6.55 9.97
N HIS A 539 5.33 -6.55 8.92
CA HIS A 539 4.25 -5.58 8.70
C HIS A 539 2.91 -5.97 9.35
N SER A 540 2.86 -6.99 10.21
CA SER A 540 1.63 -7.44 10.88
C SER A 540 1.38 -6.64 12.17
N TYR A 541 1.01 -5.38 12.05
CA TYR A 541 0.69 -4.47 13.18
C TYR A 541 -0.78 -4.55 13.63
N MET A 542 -1.42 -5.72 13.63
CA MET A 542 -2.84 -5.89 13.99
C MET A 542 -3.02 -6.72 15.25
#